data_694a71cfb2c33254a8e266fb82ea016b
#
_entry.id   694a71cfb2c33254a8e266fb82ea016b
#
_cell.length_a   1.000
_cell.length_b   1.000
_cell.length_c   1.000
_cell.angle_alpha   90.00
_cell.angle_beta   90.00
_cell.angle_gamma   90.00
#
_symmetry.space_group_name_H-M   'P 1'
#
loop_
_entity.id
_entity.type
_entity.pdbx_description
1 polymer ?
#
loop_
_entity_poly.entity_id
_entity_poly.type
_entity_poly.pdbx_seq_one_letter_code
_entity_poly.pdbx_strand_id
1 'polypeptide(L)'
;EGFKLQNLNLKNPDHVYALHILVDAMGIKDKTLHSLLSGKNNPETLPNILFDITAKKITSITSVIADLKKAGYKADNIHLTWILTNYVTAMVNNKNRARMVPEDILLQTHEGASNTIWGIVTKALPKGMNGRIDVILNNPEHTVFYTDDDGKTINGKVKGFKSLPLKKAKGGIYAEAVWKKL
;
A
#
# COMPACT_ATOMS: atom_id res chain seq x y z
N GLU A 1 32.14 5.47 -12.44
CA GLU A 1 32.37 4.10 -11.90
C GLU A 1 31.01 3.44 -11.75
N GLY A 2 30.83 2.27 -12.38
CA GLY A 2 29.55 1.57 -12.41
C GLY A 2 29.15 1.06 -11.02
N PHE A 3 27.98 1.42 -10.57
CA PHE A 3 27.40 0.97 -9.32
C PHE A 3 27.00 -0.52 -9.46
N LYS A 4 27.68 -1.40 -8.73
CA LYS A 4 27.34 -2.83 -8.77
C LYS A 4 26.26 -3.12 -7.76
N LEU A 5 25.05 -3.46 -8.21
CA LEU A 5 23.89 -3.82 -7.37
C LEU A 5 24.23 -4.92 -6.34
N GLN A 6 25.17 -5.80 -6.66
CA GLN A 6 25.63 -6.87 -5.78
C GLN A 6 26.32 -6.39 -4.50
N ASN A 7 26.84 -5.15 -4.49
CA ASN A 7 27.53 -4.54 -3.36
C ASN A 7 26.62 -3.73 -2.46
N LEU A 8 25.29 -3.72 -2.74
CA LEU A 8 24.32 -2.99 -1.94
C LEU A 8 24.05 -3.69 -0.61
N ASN A 9 24.25 -2.94 0.47
CA ASN A 9 23.77 -3.33 1.79
C ASN A 9 22.43 -2.62 2.05
N LEU A 10 21.32 -3.34 1.95
CA LEU A 10 19.97 -2.78 2.13
C LEU A 10 19.64 -2.43 3.60
N LYS A 11 20.55 -2.69 4.54
CA LYS A 11 20.50 -2.13 5.90
C LYS A 11 21.18 -0.76 6.02
N ASN A 12 21.94 -0.36 4.99
CA ASN A 12 22.54 0.98 4.92
C ASN A 12 21.54 1.95 4.29
N PRO A 13 21.11 3.01 5.00
CA PRO A 13 20.15 3.99 4.48
C PRO A 13 20.60 4.68 3.19
N ASP A 14 21.89 4.98 3.06
CA ASP A 14 22.44 5.66 1.88
C ASP A 14 22.35 4.77 0.62
N HIS A 15 22.61 3.48 0.78
CA HIS A 15 22.44 2.52 -0.31
C HIS A 15 20.97 2.37 -0.73
N VAL A 16 20.06 2.35 0.23
CA VAL A 16 18.62 2.32 -0.04
C VAL A 16 18.18 3.59 -0.76
N TYR A 17 18.67 4.76 -0.31
CA TYR A 17 18.36 6.05 -0.94
C TYR A 17 18.88 6.13 -2.38
N ALA A 18 20.14 5.74 -2.61
CA ALA A 18 20.73 5.69 -3.95
C ALA A 18 19.93 4.78 -4.90
N LEU A 19 19.48 3.62 -4.40
CA LEU A 19 18.64 2.71 -5.18
C LEU A 19 17.29 3.33 -5.53
N HIS A 20 16.66 4.08 -4.61
CA HIS A 20 15.41 4.79 -4.88
C HIS A 20 15.59 5.82 -6.00
N ILE A 21 16.63 6.65 -5.92
CA ILE A 21 16.92 7.65 -6.98
C ILE A 21 17.09 6.96 -8.33
N LEU A 22 17.83 5.85 -8.38
CA LEU A 22 18.06 5.12 -9.61
C LEU A 22 16.76 4.55 -10.19
N VAL A 23 15.94 3.91 -9.37
CA VAL A 23 14.65 3.32 -9.79
C VAL A 23 13.68 4.38 -10.29
N ASP A 24 13.62 5.53 -9.60
CA ASP A 24 12.78 6.66 -10.01
C ASP A 24 13.27 7.27 -11.34
N ALA A 25 14.59 7.47 -11.48
CA ALA A 25 15.18 8.00 -12.72
C ALA A 25 14.95 7.07 -13.93
N MET A 26 14.89 5.76 -13.70
CA MET A 26 14.59 4.78 -14.75
C MET A 26 13.11 4.73 -15.14
N GLY A 27 12.21 5.33 -14.35
CA GLY A 27 10.78 5.32 -14.59
C GLY A 27 10.18 3.90 -14.64
N ILE A 28 10.74 2.96 -13.90
CA ILE A 28 10.36 1.52 -13.97
C ILE A 28 8.88 1.33 -13.65
N LYS A 29 8.36 2.02 -12.66
CA LYS A 29 6.96 1.96 -12.26
C LYS A 29 6.00 2.29 -13.41
N ASP A 30 6.25 3.43 -14.06
CA ASP A 30 5.38 3.93 -15.12
C ASP A 30 5.49 3.06 -16.37
N LYS A 31 6.70 2.63 -16.73
CA LYS A 31 6.94 1.71 -17.84
C LYS A 31 6.25 0.36 -17.63
N THR A 32 6.31 -0.19 -16.40
CA THR A 32 5.67 -1.46 -16.07
C THR A 32 4.16 -1.36 -16.15
N LEU A 33 3.57 -0.30 -15.59
CA LEU A 33 2.13 -0.08 -15.65
C LEU A 33 1.68 0.16 -17.11
N HIS A 34 2.40 0.98 -17.85
CA HIS A 34 2.12 1.22 -19.26
C HIS A 34 2.18 -0.07 -20.09
N SER A 35 3.22 -0.89 -19.90
CA SER A 35 3.35 -2.18 -20.59
C SER A 35 2.21 -3.14 -20.23
N LEU A 36 1.80 -3.17 -18.97
CA LEU A 36 0.70 -4.01 -18.50
C LEU A 36 -0.65 -3.62 -19.11
N LEU A 37 -0.87 -2.33 -19.32
CA LEU A 37 -2.14 -1.77 -19.79
C LEU A 37 -2.16 -1.52 -21.31
N SER A 38 -1.00 -1.49 -21.98
CA SER A 38 -0.91 -1.24 -23.42
C SER A 38 -1.56 -2.37 -24.22
N GLY A 39 -2.29 -1.99 -25.27
CA GLY A 39 -2.97 -2.94 -26.17
C GLY A 39 -4.22 -3.60 -25.61
N LYS A 40 -4.67 -3.24 -24.40
CA LYS A 40 -5.88 -3.80 -23.77
C LYS A 40 -7.04 -2.82 -23.91
N ASN A 41 -7.68 -2.84 -25.08
CA ASN A 41 -8.82 -1.96 -25.37
C ASN A 41 -10.19 -2.57 -24.94
N ASN A 42 -10.20 -3.83 -24.49
CA ASN A 42 -11.43 -4.47 -24.03
C ASN A 42 -11.49 -4.50 -22.51
N PRO A 43 -12.46 -3.81 -21.86
CA PRO A 43 -12.63 -3.82 -20.41
C PRO A 43 -12.76 -5.19 -19.78
N GLU A 44 -13.25 -6.20 -20.53
CA GLU A 44 -13.42 -7.58 -20.03
C GLU A 44 -12.09 -8.36 -19.94
N THR A 45 -11.05 -7.87 -20.62
CA THR A 45 -9.73 -8.51 -20.62
C THR A 45 -8.71 -7.78 -19.72
N LEU A 46 -9.15 -6.75 -19.00
CA LEU A 46 -8.27 -6.03 -18.08
C LEU A 46 -7.82 -6.92 -16.93
N PRO A 47 -6.53 -6.93 -16.58
CA PRO A 47 -6.01 -7.73 -15.48
C PRO A 47 -6.48 -7.21 -14.12
N ASN A 48 -6.51 -8.08 -13.11
CA ASN A 48 -6.55 -7.63 -11.73
C ASN A 48 -5.16 -7.12 -11.35
N ILE A 49 -5.09 -5.91 -10.79
CA ILE A 49 -3.82 -5.27 -10.40
C ILE A 49 -3.86 -4.96 -8.91
N LEU A 50 -2.81 -5.33 -8.21
CA LEU A 50 -2.57 -4.94 -6.83
C LEU A 50 -1.41 -3.93 -6.79
N PHE A 51 -1.68 -2.72 -6.31
CA PHE A 51 -0.68 -1.70 -6.06
C PHE A 51 -0.27 -1.72 -4.59
N ASP A 52 0.98 -2.10 -4.32
CA ASP A 52 1.60 -1.94 -3.01
C ASP A 52 2.28 -0.57 -2.94
N ILE A 53 1.61 0.39 -2.30
CA ILE A 53 2.07 1.77 -2.18
C ILE A 53 1.92 2.28 -0.74
N THR A 54 2.80 3.15 -0.32
CA THR A 54 2.74 3.75 1.02
C THR A 54 1.62 4.77 1.19
N ALA A 55 1.11 5.31 0.08
CA ALA A 55 0.05 6.33 0.06
C ALA A 55 0.30 7.54 0.99
N LYS A 56 1.57 7.91 1.21
CA LYS A 56 1.99 9.05 2.04
C LYS A 56 1.34 10.36 1.61
N LYS A 57 1.02 10.50 0.32
CA LYS A 57 0.33 11.67 -0.25
C LYS A 57 -0.84 11.21 -1.09
N ILE A 58 -1.93 11.95 -1.06
CA ILE A 58 -3.12 11.67 -1.88
C ILE A 58 -2.80 11.60 -3.39
N THR A 59 -1.80 12.35 -3.84
CA THR A 59 -1.37 12.36 -5.24
C THR A 59 -0.89 10.99 -5.73
N SER A 60 -0.32 10.16 -4.85
CA SER A 60 0.09 8.79 -5.19
C SER A 60 -1.11 7.90 -5.52
N ILE A 61 -2.24 8.13 -4.88
CA ILE A 61 -3.49 7.42 -5.14
C ILE A 61 -4.17 7.97 -6.40
N THR A 62 -4.27 9.29 -6.51
CA THR A 62 -4.99 9.93 -7.62
C THR A 62 -4.31 9.71 -8.97
N SER A 63 -2.99 9.64 -9.04
CA SER A 63 -2.27 9.30 -10.27
C SER A 63 -2.59 7.88 -10.73
N VAL A 64 -2.54 6.90 -9.83
CA VAL A 64 -2.89 5.51 -10.14
C VAL A 64 -4.33 5.41 -10.62
N ILE A 65 -5.27 6.09 -9.95
CA ILE A 65 -6.68 6.11 -10.37
C ILE A 65 -6.83 6.69 -11.77
N ALA A 66 -6.11 7.77 -12.09
CA ALA A 66 -6.16 8.40 -13.42
C ALA A 66 -5.70 7.43 -14.52
N ASP A 67 -4.61 6.70 -14.30
CA ASP A 67 -4.08 5.71 -15.23
C ASP A 67 -5.04 4.54 -15.41
N LEU A 68 -5.61 4.02 -14.32
CA LEU A 68 -6.61 2.95 -14.37
C LEU A 68 -7.87 3.38 -15.12
N LYS A 69 -8.35 4.60 -14.89
CA LYS A 69 -9.51 5.16 -15.61
C LYS A 69 -9.23 5.31 -17.09
N LYS A 70 -8.04 5.79 -17.46
CA LYS A 70 -7.61 5.90 -18.85
C LYS A 70 -7.54 4.54 -19.53
N ALA A 71 -7.13 3.49 -18.82
CA ALA A 71 -7.12 2.12 -19.31
C ALA A 71 -8.50 1.45 -19.38
N GLY A 72 -9.57 2.08 -18.89
CA GLY A 72 -10.94 1.57 -18.97
C GLY A 72 -11.49 0.91 -17.71
N TYR A 73 -10.77 0.93 -16.58
CA TYR A 73 -11.30 0.43 -15.31
C TYR A 73 -12.49 1.26 -14.83
N LYS A 74 -13.55 0.59 -14.43
CA LYS A 74 -14.73 1.25 -13.84
C LYS A 74 -14.41 1.75 -12.43
N ALA A 75 -14.95 2.89 -12.06
CA ALA A 75 -14.74 3.49 -10.73
C ALA A 75 -15.09 2.52 -9.58
N ASP A 76 -16.12 1.71 -9.78
CA ASP A 76 -16.63 0.74 -8.79
C ASP A 76 -15.67 -0.44 -8.56
N ASN A 77 -14.73 -0.67 -9.48
CA ASN A 77 -13.73 -1.73 -9.44
C ASN A 77 -12.35 -1.22 -8.96
N ILE A 78 -12.26 0.04 -8.55
CA ILE A 78 -11.04 0.62 -7.96
C ILE A 78 -11.26 0.66 -6.43
N HIS A 79 -10.55 -0.21 -5.73
CA HIS A 79 -10.68 -0.41 -4.29
C HIS A 79 -9.45 0.11 -3.55
N LEU A 80 -9.62 0.46 -2.28
CA LEU A 80 -8.53 0.86 -1.40
C LEU A 80 -8.53 -0.05 -0.17
N THR A 81 -7.39 -0.64 0.13
CA THR A 81 -7.18 -1.39 1.37
C THR A 81 -6.06 -0.74 2.15
N TRP A 82 -6.37 -0.29 3.35
CA TRP A 82 -5.37 0.26 4.26
C TRP A 82 -4.92 -0.78 5.26
N ILE A 83 -3.64 -1.10 5.23
CA ILE A 83 -3.01 -1.96 6.24
C ILE A 83 -2.60 -1.08 7.41
N LEU A 84 -3.39 -1.11 8.47
CA LEU A 84 -3.15 -0.32 9.67
C LEU A 84 -2.31 -1.10 10.67
N THR A 85 -1.10 -0.62 10.90
CA THR A 85 -0.16 -1.15 11.89
C THR A 85 0.12 -0.07 12.92
N ASN A 86 0.11 -0.40 14.21
CA ASN A 86 0.58 0.50 15.25
C ASN A 86 2.04 0.89 14.98
N TYR A 87 2.39 2.17 15.19
CA TYR A 87 3.73 2.68 14.88
C TYR A 87 4.84 1.95 15.65
N VAL A 88 4.61 1.62 16.93
CA VAL A 88 5.59 0.87 17.74
C VAL A 88 5.82 -0.52 17.16
N THR A 89 4.76 -1.22 16.77
CA THR A 89 4.84 -2.52 16.09
C THR A 89 5.59 -2.39 14.76
N ALA A 90 5.31 -1.34 13.98
CA ALA A 90 5.99 -1.09 12.72
C ALA A 90 7.49 -0.83 12.91
N MET A 91 7.88 -0.08 13.94
CA MET A 91 9.30 0.15 14.30
C MET A 91 10.02 -1.16 14.65
N VAL A 92 9.41 -1.99 15.51
CA VAL A 92 9.99 -3.29 15.89
C VAL A 92 10.16 -4.17 14.65
N ASN A 93 9.13 -4.26 13.82
CA ASN A 93 9.18 -5.03 12.58
C ASN A 93 10.24 -4.49 11.61
N ASN A 94 10.38 -3.17 11.50
CA ASN A 94 11.39 -2.55 10.64
C ASN A 94 12.82 -2.92 11.06
N LYS A 95 13.11 -2.96 12.36
CA LYS A 95 14.42 -3.37 12.90
C LYS A 95 14.77 -4.84 12.61
N ASN A 96 13.75 -5.69 12.55
CA ASN A 96 13.91 -7.14 12.39
C ASN A 96 13.95 -7.61 10.92
N ARG A 97 13.73 -6.73 9.95
CA ARG A 97 13.72 -7.10 8.53
C ARG A 97 15.08 -6.91 7.84
N ALA A 98 15.29 -7.61 6.74
CA ALA A 98 16.54 -7.55 5.98
C ALA A 98 16.85 -6.16 5.40
N ARG A 99 15.80 -5.38 5.09
CA ARG A 99 15.91 -4.00 4.64
C ARG A 99 15.28 -3.08 5.66
N MET A 100 16.06 -2.19 6.25
CA MET A 100 15.56 -1.17 7.17
C MET A 100 15.22 0.13 6.46
N VAL A 101 14.15 0.77 6.91
CA VAL A 101 13.82 2.15 6.56
C VAL A 101 14.29 3.04 7.71
N PRO A 102 14.94 4.19 7.46
CA PRO A 102 15.27 5.15 8.50
C PRO A 102 14.03 5.51 9.33
N GLU A 103 14.22 5.70 10.63
CA GLU A 103 13.09 5.84 11.56
C GLU A 103 12.27 7.11 11.32
N ASP A 104 12.93 8.22 10.98
CA ASP A 104 12.30 9.47 10.58
C ASP A 104 11.46 9.33 9.31
N ILE A 105 11.93 8.57 8.32
CA ILE A 105 11.18 8.26 7.08
C ILE A 105 9.99 7.34 7.38
N LEU A 106 10.18 6.37 8.28
CA LEU A 106 9.09 5.50 8.71
C LEU A 106 7.98 6.30 9.38
N LEU A 107 8.33 7.20 10.32
CA LEU A 107 7.37 8.08 11.01
C LEU A 107 6.61 8.97 10.03
N GLN A 108 7.33 9.68 9.17
CA GLN A 108 6.72 10.55 8.15
C GLN A 108 5.78 9.76 7.20
N THR A 109 6.13 8.52 6.90
CA THR A 109 5.31 7.67 6.03
C THR A 109 4.03 7.24 6.73
N HIS A 110 4.12 6.85 8.00
CA HIS A 110 2.95 6.52 8.82
C HIS A 110 1.99 7.71 8.97
N GLU A 111 2.52 8.86 9.35
CA GLU A 111 1.74 10.08 9.49
C GLU A 111 1.08 10.49 8.16
N GLY A 112 1.85 10.50 7.09
CA GLY A 112 1.35 10.86 5.77
C GLY A 112 0.26 9.91 5.28
N ALA A 113 0.42 8.59 5.45
CA ALA A 113 -0.59 7.60 5.09
C ALA A 113 -1.86 7.76 5.92
N SER A 114 -1.74 7.96 7.23
CA SER A 114 -2.87 8.19 8.12
C SER A 114 -3.65 9.45 7.75
N ASN A 115 -2.96 10.55 7.48
CA ASN A 115 -3.57 11.81 7.05
C ASN A 115 -4.26 11.67 5.68
N THR A 116 -3.67 10.90 4.76
CA THR A 116 -4.24 10.64 3.44
C THR A 116 -5.56 9.87 3.57
N ILE A 117 -5.59 8.78 4.32
CA ILE A 117 -6.80 7.99 4.55
C ILE A 117 -7.85 8.80 5.30
N TRP A 118 -7.46 9.51 6.35
CA TRP A 118 -8.36 10.39 7.09
C TRP A 118 -9.03 11.40 6.17
N GLY A 119 -8.27 12.05 5.30
CA GLY A 119 -8.80 12.97 4.29
C GLY A 119 -9.79 12.32 3.34
N ILE A 120 -9.53 11.11 2.87
CA ILE A 120 -10.40 10.36 1.96
C ILE A 120 -11.74 10.05 2.63
N VAL A 121 -11.74 9.62 3.87
CA VAL A 121 -12.95 9.14 4.53
C VAL A 121 -13.76 10.24 5.21
N THR A 122 -13.13 11.37 5.54
CA THR A 122 -13.81 12.48 6.22
C THR A 122 -14.15 13.65 5.30
N LYS A 123 -13.43 13.81 4.19
CA LYS A 123 -13.63 14.96 3.29
C LYS A 123 -14.21 14.55 1.95
N ALA A 124 -13.46 13.81 1.15
CA ALA A 124 -13.91 13.41 -0.18
C ALA A 124 -13.14 12.20 -0.72
N LEU A 125 -13.85 11.33 -1.42
CA LEU A 125 -13.24 10.26 -2.20
C LEU A 125 -12.41 10.84 -3.34
N PRO A 126 -11.29 10.20 -3.71
CA PRO A 126 -10.56 10.52 -4.91
C PRO A 126 -11.47 10.42 -6.14
N LYS A 127 -11.41 11.44 -7.00
CA LYS A 127 -12.19 11.43 -8.25
C LYS A 127 -11.87 10.18 -9.07
N GLY A 128 -12.90 9.49 -9.50
CA GLY A 128 -12.75 8.26 -10.32
C GLY A 128 -12.67 6.96 -9.52
N MET A 129 -12.78 7.02 -8.19
CA MET A 129 -12.86 5.85 -7.32
C MET A 129 -14.26 5.76 -6.70
N ASN A 130 -14.88 4.58 -6.79
CA ASN A 130 -16.16 4.28 -6.12
C ASN A 130 -16.24 2.82 -5.65
N GLY A 131 -15.10 2.16 -5.56
CA GLY A 131 -14.97 0.81 -5.01
C GLY A 131 -15.07 0.77 -3.49
N ARG A 132 -14.67 -0.37 -2.92
CA ARG A 132 -14.63 -0.56 -1.46
C ARG A 132 -13.45 0.20 -0.84
N ILE A 133 -13.62 0.53 0.42
CA ILE A 133 -12.52 0.94 1.30
C ILE A 133 -12.56 0.03 2.52
N ASP A 134 -11.49 -0.69 2.75
CA ASP A 134 -11.33 -1.58 3.89
C ASP A 134 -10.07 -1.23 4.68
N VAL A 135 -10.12 -1.42 5.99
CA VAL A 135 -8.94 -1.37 6.87
C VAL A 135 -8.66 -2.77 7.36
N ILE A 136 -7.42 -3.21 7.23
CA ILE A 136 -6.91 -4.45 7.82
C ILE A 136 -6.09 -4.06 9.05
N LEU A 137 -6.45 -4.61 10.21
CA LEU A 137 -5.72 -4.39 11.45
C LEU A 137 -4.53 -5.36 11.51
N ASN A 138 -3.32 -4.83 11.33
CA ASN A 138 -2.09 -5.63 11.21
C ASN A 138 -1.22 -5.55 12.48
N ASN A 139 -1.85 -5.62 13.64
CA ASN A 139 -1.17 -5.80 14.92
C ASN A 139 -1.24 -7.25 15.38
N PRO A 140 -0.34 -7.71 16.27
CA PRO A 140 -0.30 -9.10 16.72
C PRO A 140 -1.62 -9.61 17.30
N GLU A 141 -2.41 -8.75 17.94
CA GLU A 141 -3.72 -9.08 18.52
C GLU A 141 -4.84 -9.25 17.47
N HIS A 142 -4.59 -8.84 16.22
CA HIS A 142 -5.58 -8.84 15.13
C HIS A 142 -5.17 -9.64 13.92
N THR A 143 -3.89 -9.94 13.77
CA THR A 143 -3.36 -10.70 12.63
C THR A 143 -2.62 -11.93 13.15
N VAL A 144 -3.10 -13.10 12.77
CA VAL A 144 -2.52 -14.39 13.16
C VAL A 144 -1.80 -14.98 11.96
N PHE A 145 -0.57 -15.39 12.16
CA PHE A 145 0.25 -16.06 11.17
C PHE A 145 0.27 -17.57 11.35
N TYR A 146 0.55 -18.31 10.30
CA TYR A 146 0.93 -19.71 10.43
C TYR A 146 2.29 -19.82 11.10
N THR A 147 2.47 -20.87 11.89
CA THR A 147 3.75 -21.24 12.50
C THR A 147 4.28 -22.53 11.88
N ASP A 148 5.60 -22.72 11.93
CA ASP A 148 6.24 -24.00 11.65
C ASP A 148 6.14 -24.93 12.86
N ASP A 149 6.73 -26.13 12.75
CA ASP A 149 6.68 -27.17 13.77
C ASP A 149 7.37 -26.75 15.08
N ASP A 150 8.30 -25.80 15.02
CA ASP A 150 8.99 -25.19 16.16
C ASP A 150 8.21 -24.02 16.78
N GLY A 151 7.01 -23.70 16.27
CA GLY A 151 6.18 -22.59 16.73
C GLY A 151 6.62 -21.21 16.21
N LYS A 152 7.57 -21.15 15.28
CA LYS A 152 8.05 -19.90 14.70
C LYS A 152 7.15 -19.43 13.59
N THR A 153 6.83 -18.14 13.59
CA THR A 153 5.99 -17.50 12.55
C THR A 153 6.57 -17.68 11.17
N ILE A 154 5.77 -18.21 10.25
CA ILE A 154 6.13 -18.29 8.83
C ILE A 154 5.81 -16.95 8.18
N ASN A 155 6.85 -16.21 7.80
CA ASN A 155 6.70 -14.92 7.17
C ASN A 155 5.84 -14.98 5.90
N GLY A 156 4.89 -14.03 5.78
CA GLY A 156 4.01 -13.92 4.63
C GLY A 156 2.84 -14.92 4.61
N LYS A 157 2.75 -15.86 5.56
CA LYS A 157 1.61 -16.80 5.64
C LYS A 157 0.65 -16.37 6.75
N VAL A 158 -0.39 -15.62 6.37
CA VAL A 158 -1.43 -15.17 7.29
C VAL A 158 -2.52 -16.23 7.41
N LYS A 159 -2.81 -16.68 8.64
CA LYS A 159 -3.89 -17.61 8.96
C LYS A 159 -5.24 -16.91 9.10
N GLY A 160 -5.21 -15.69 9.63
CA GLY A 160 -6.42 -14.87 9.80
C GLY A 160 -6.08 -13.43 10.16
N PHE A 161 -6.99 -12.52 9.87
CA PHE A 161 -6.86 -11.11 10.21
C PHE A 161 -8.23 -10.49 10.47
N LYS A 162 -8.24 -9.40 11.23
CA LYS A 162 -9.43 -8.57 11.43
C LYS A 162 -9.45 -7.45 10.41
N SER A 163 -10.57 -7.28 9.72
CA SER A 163 -10.79 -6.17 8.81
C SER A 163 -12.06 -5.39 9.17
N LEU A 164 -12.07 -4.12 8.83
CA LEU A 164 -13.19 -3.20 9.04
C LEU A 164 -13.53 -2.53 7.72
N PRO A 165 -14.73 -2.74 7.18
CA PRO A 165 -15.16 -2.04 5.99
C PRO A 165 -15.51 -0.58 6.34
N LEU A 166 -14.92 0.38 5.63
CA LEU A 166 -15.22 1.80 5.75
C LEU A 166 -16.20 2.28 4.69
N LYS A 167 -16.24 1.59 3.54
CA LYS A 167 -17.13 1.87 2.42
C LYS A 167 -17.40 0.61 1.62
N LYS A 168 -18.65 0.36 1.25
CA LYS A 168 -19.02 -0.62 0.23
C LYS A 168 -18.84 -0.04 -1.18
N ALA A 169 -18.60 -0.90 -2.17
CA ALA A 169 -18.64 -0.49 -3.57
C ALA A 169 -20.00 0.13 -3.89
N LYS A 170 -20.00 1.24 -4.63
CA LYS A 170 -21.18 2.04 -4.98
C LYS A 170 -21.94 2.67 -3.78
N GLY A 171 -21.51 2.39 -2.56
CA GLY A 171 -22.10 2.94 -1.35
C GLY A 171 -21.40 4.18 -0.82
N GLY A 172 -21.98 4.80 0.19
CA GLY A 172 -21.35 5.88 0.97
C GLY A 172 -20.31 5.35 1.95
N ILE A 173 -19.55 6.27 2.53
CA ILE A 173 -18.65 5.98 3.66
C ILE A 173 -19.52 5.76 4.90
N TYR A 174 -19.16 4.76 5.69
CA TYR A 174 -19.88 4.50 6.94
C TYR A 174 -19.66 5.63 7.93
N ALA A 175 -20.73 5.89 8.70
CA ALA A 175 -20.73 6.95 9.68
C ALA A 175 -19.62 6.80 10.74
N GLU A 176 -19.34 7.91 11.41
CA GLU A 176 -18.31 8.09 12.45
C GLU A 176 -18.23 6.97 13.51
N ALA A 177 -19.35 6.29 13.79
CA ALA A 177 -19.40 5.17 14.73
C ALA A 177 -18.47 4.00 14.37
N VAL A 178 -18.10 3.85 13.09
CA VAL A 178 -17.13 2.83 12.65
C VAL A 178 -15.71 3.24 13.05
N TRP A 179 -15.39 4.52 13.01
CA TRP A 179 -14.10 5.08 13.38
C TRP A 179 -13.80 4.97 14.87
N LYS A 180 -14.82 5.06 15.71
CA LYS A 180 -14.69 4.88 17.17
C LYS A 180 -14.31 3.45 17.58
N LYS A 181 -14.32 2.52 16.62
CA LYS A 181 -13.90 1.11 16.82
C LYS A 181 -12.47 0.82 16.37
N LEU A 182 -11.82 1.78 15.74
CA LEU A 182 -10.41 1.75 15.34
C LEU A 182 -9.53 2.39 16.41
#